data_b72d980746cb1d21f175d6caf0f4b28f
#
_entry.id   b72d980746cb1d21f175d6caf0f4b28f
#
_cell.length_a   1.000
_cell.length_b   1.000
_cell.length_c   1.000
_cell.angle_alpha   90.00
_cell.angle_beta   90.00
_cell.angle_gamma   90.00
#
_symmetry.space_group_name_H-M   'P 1'
#
loop_
_entity.id
_entity.type
_entity.pdbx_description
1 polymer ?
#
loop_
_entity_poly.entity_id
_entity_poly.type
_entity_poly.pdbx_seq_one_letter_code
_entity_poly.pdbx_strand_id
1 'polypeptide(L)'
;MIKKILTAILLLPTLLYAQINTERVMTIARNALYFEDYVLSIQYFNQVINAKPYLYEPYFFRGLAKINLDDYQGAESDCDAAIQRNPFVVGAYQIRGLARIRQNKFDEAIEDYKTAIKYDPENVVLWHNLSLCHIQKEDYEAAKEDLGTLLTIAPRYTRAYLMRGEVSLKQNDTIQALRDFDKAIDMDRYDPDGWGARAIVRLQQGKYKEAEADLDQSIHLSAKNAGNYINRALARFHQNNLRGAMSDYDLALDIDPNNFLGHYNRGLLRAQVGDDNRAIEDFDFVLKMEPDNMMATFNRGLLRAQTGDYRGAISDYSKVIAEYPNFMAGYYQRAEARKKIGDCKGAEQDEFKIMKMQIDKRNGVSSGDKKEGDDSKDVADNSSENSNGDGGKTRKKSDKNMENYRKIVIADDSEADQRYKSDYRGRVQDRNVTIKLEPMYALTYYEKLSDVKRIVHYHKYIEELNHSKLFPKPLRITNMEAPLTEEQVRFHFALIDAHTSVSYTHLTLP
;
A
#
# COMPACT_ATOMS: atom_id res chain seq x y z
N MET A 1 29.09 9.25 -64.86
CA MET A 1 29.84 8.94 -63.62
C MET A 1 29.43 9.89 -62.47
N ILE A 2 29.32 11.18 -62.69
CA ILE A 2 29.00 12.21 -61.67
C ILE A 2 27.65 11.97 -60.98
N LYS A 3 26.58 11.56 -61.72
CA LYS A 3 25.26 11.25 -61.11
C LYS A 3 25.29 10.04 -60.16
N LYS A 4 26.16 9.05 -60.38
CA LYS A 4 26.30 7.87 -59.50
C LYS A 4 27.11 8.20 -58.25
N ILE A 5 28.02 9.16 -58.34
CA ILE A 5 28.79 9.67 -57.21
C ILE A 5 27.90 10.58 -56.34
N LEU A 6 27.04 11.42 -56.96
CA LEU A 6 26.06 12.23 -56.23
C LEU A 6 25.00 11.39 -55.47
N THR A 7 24.57 10.28 -56.08
CA THR A 7 23.61 9.35 -55.40
C THR A 7 24.30 8.58 -54.27
N ALA A 8 25.58 8.25 -54.39
CA ALA A 8 26.33 7.62 -53.31
C ALA A 8 26.63 8.59 -52.16
N ILE A 9 26.86 9.88 -52.46
CA ILE A 9 27.07 10.93 -51.45
C ILE A 9 25.75 11.28 -50.75
N LEU A 10 24.59 11.19 -51.42
CA LEU A 10 23.25 11.38 -50.82
C LEU A 10 22.78 10.20 -49.97
N LEU A 11 23.34 9.00 -50.14
CA LEU A 11 23.04 7.81 -49.34
C LEU A 11 23.98 7.63 -48.13
N LEU A 12 25.14 8.35 -48.10
CA LEU A 12 26.05 8.32 -46.96
C LEU A 12 25.51 8.95 -45.65
N PRO A 13 24.69 10.00 -45.68
CA PRO A 13 24.13 10.54 -44.41
C PRO A 13 23.15 9.61 -43.71
N THR A 14 22.58 8.62 -44.39
CA THR A 14 21.62 7.69 -43.76
C THR A 14 22.31 6.55 -43.00
N LEU A 15 23.63 6.43 -43.08
CA LEU A 15 24.43 5.41 -42.37
C LEU A 15 25.22 5.95 -41.19
N LEU A 16 25.26 7.27 -41.00
CA LEU A 16 25.77 7.90 -39.78
C LEU A 16 24.64 8.17 -38.75
N TYR A 17 23.84 7.18 -38.48
CA TYR A 17 23.25 7.13 -37.18
C TYR A 17 24.41 7.05 -36.19
N ALA A 18 24.64 8.11 -35.44
CA ALA A 18 25.60 8.10 -34.35
C ALA A 18 25.29 6.85 -33.54
N GLN A 19 26.24 5.93 -33.55
CA GLN A 19 26.04 4.63 -32.88
C GLN A 19 25.94 4.95 -31.39
N ILE A 20 24.70 4.97 -30.88
CA ILE A 20 24.46 5.25 -29.47
C ILE A 20 25.30 4.26 -28.69
N ASN A 21 26.20 4.77 -27.86
CA ASN A 21 26.97 3.92 -26.97
C ASN A 21 26.01 3.36 -25.89
N THR A 22 25.34 2.27 -26.25
CA THR A 22 24.31 1.64 -25.43
C THR A 22 24.82 1.23 -24.04
N GLU A 23 26.13 0.93 -23.88
CA GLU A 23 26.70 0.61 -22.57
C GLU A 23 26.74 1.84 -21.67
N ARG A 24 27.14 2.98 -22.23
CA ARG A 24 27.16 4.24 -21.50
C ARG A 24 25.74 4.69 -21.13
N VAL A 25 24.80 4.61 -22.08
CA VAL A 25 23.38 4.94 -21.81
C VAL A 25 22.80 4.00 -20.76
N MET A 26 23.11 2.71 -20.80
CA MET A 26 22.70 1.72 -19.79
C MET A 26 23.27 2.06 -18.40
N THR A 27 24.52 2.52 -18.34
CA THR A 27 25.14 2.95 -17.08
C THR A 27 24.44 4.18 -16.50
N ILE A 28 24.11 5.16 -17.35
CA ILE A 28 23.39 6.37 -16.95
C ILE A 28 21.99 6.00 -16.46
N ALA A 29 21.28 5.13 -17.18
CA ALA A 29 19.96 4.65 -16.81
C ALA A 29 19.98 3.96 -15.44
N ARG A 30 20.98 3.10 -15.18
CA ARG A 30 21.15 2.45 -13.86
C ARG A 30 21.51 3.43 -12.76
N ASN A 31 22.32 4.45 -13.05
CA ASN A 31 22.62 5.50 -12.08
C ASN A 31 21.36 6.32 -11.75
N ALA A 32 20.58 6.71 -12.76
CA ALA A 32 19.30 7.39 -12.52
C ALA A 32 18.36 6.53 -11.66
N LEU A 33 18.28 5.23 -11.92
CA LEU A 33 17.50 4.28 -11.11
C LEU A 33 18.02 4.23 -9.66
N TYR A 34 19.33 4.17 -9.46
CA TYR A 34 19.97 4.15 -8.14
C TYR A 34 19.70 5.42 -7.34
N PHE A 35 19.65 6.59 -8.00
CA PHE A 35 19.30 7.87 -7.40
C PHE A 35 17.80 8.14 -7.38
N GLU A 36 16.98 7.11 -7.59
CA GLU A 36 15.50 7.15 -7.55
C GLU A 36 14.86 8.09 -8.60
N ASP A 37 15.62 8.52 -9.62
CA ASP A 37 15.05 9.23 -10.76
C ASP A 37 14.50 8.22 -11.78
N TYR A 38 13.35 7.63 -11.39
CA TYR A 38 12.73 6.54 -12.13
C TYR A 38 12.27 6.96 -13.53
N VAL A 39 11.78 8.19 -13.66
CA VAL A 39 11.33 8.72 -14.97
C VAL A 39 12.49 8.83 -15.94
N LEU A 40 13.58 9.44 -15.50
CA LEU A 40 14.78 9.58 -16.31
C LEU A 40 15.38 8.22 -16.67
N SER A 41 15.40 7.29 -15.71
CA SER A 41 15.91 5.94 -15.95
C SER A 41 15.11 5.21 -17.03
N ILE A 42 13.77 5.32 -17.00
CA ILE A 42 12.88 4.74 -18.01
C ILE A 42 13.19 5.33 -19.41
N GLN A 43 13.42 6.64 -19.50
CA GLN A 43 13.77 7.29 -20.76
C GLN A 43 15.04 6.70 -21.37
N TYR A 44 16.08 6.53 -20.57
CA TYR A 44 17.33 5.97 -21.04
C TYR A 44 17.22 4.46 -21.35
N PHE A 45 16.47 3.69 -20.56
CA PHE A 45 16.20 2.29 -20.92
C PHE A 45 15.43 2.18 -22.24
N ASN A 46 14.48 3.09 -22.53
CA ASN A 46 13.79 3.15 -23.81
C ASN A 46 14.77 3.34 -24.98
N GLN A 47 15.78 4.21 -24.83
CA GLN A 47 16.82 4.38 -25.86
C GLN A 47 17.61 3.10 -26.11
N VAL A 48 18.01 2.41 -25.01
CA VAL A 48 18.73 1.13 -25.13
C VAL A 48 17.87 0.08 -25.83
N ILE A 49 16.58 -0.02 -25.44
CA ILE A 49 15.63 -0.95 -26.03
C ILE A 49 15.43 -0.69 -27.52
N ASN A 50 15.31 0.58 -27.91
CA ASN A 50 15.16 0.96 -29.32
C ASN A 50 16.42 0.61 -30.14
N ALA A 51 17.60 0.77 -29.56
CA ALA A 51 18.86 0.45 -30.23
C ALA A 51 19.19 -1.05 -30.25
N LYS A 52 18.87 -1.77 -29.15
CA LYS A 52 19.19 -3.19 -28.95
C LYS A 52 18.01 -3.91 -28.29
N PRO A 53 16.91 -4.18 -29.01
CA PRO A 53 15.69 -4.76 -28.45
C PRO A 53 15.83 -6.22 -28.00
N TYR A 54 16.95 -6.86 -28.33
CA TYR A 54 17.24 -8.26 -27.96
C TYR A 54 17.85 -8.40 -26.56
N LEU A 55 18.34 -7.31 -25.93
CA LEU A 55 18.87 -7.34 -24.58
C LEU A 55 17.75 -7.49 -23.57
N TYR A 56 17.93 -8.30 -22.52
CA TYR A 56 16.95 -8.47 -21.45
C TYR A 56 17.07 -7.39 -20.36
N GLU A 57 18.30 -6.95 -20.09
CA GLU A 57 18.64 -6.06 -18.97
C GLU A 57 17.84 -4.75 -18.99
N PRO A 58 17.72 -4.02 -20.11
CA PRO A 58 17.01 -2.74 -20.10
C PRO A 58 15.50 -2.93 -19.81
N TYR A 59 14.90 -4.06 -20.23
CA TYR A 59 13.51 -4.37 -19.86
C TYR A 59 13.39 -4.67 -18.37
N PHE A 60 14.29 -5.49 -17.83
CA PHE A 60 14.32 -5.81 -16.40
C PHE A 60 14.44 -4.56 -15.54
N PHE A 61 15.42 -3.70 -15.79
CA PHE A 61 15.63 -2.48 -15.02
C PHE A 61 14.51 -1.45 -15.24
N ARG A 62 13.91 -1.39 -16.44
CA ARG A 62 12.74 -0.54 -16.68
C ARG A 62 11.51 -1.04 -15.92
N GLY A 63 11.31 -2.36 -15.84
CA GLY A 63 10.30 -2.99 -14.99
C GLY A 63 10.50 -2.61 -13.51
N LEU A 64 11.74 -2.64 -13.02
CA LEU A 64 12.08 -2.21 -11.67
C LEU A 64 11.80 -0.70 -11.44
N ALA A 65 12.09 0.15 -12.41
CA ALA A 65 11.74 1.58 -12.32
C ALA A 65 10.23 1.80 -12.28
N LYS A 66 9.49 1.07 -13.10
CA LYS A 66 8.02 1.17 -13.18
C LYS A 66 7.32 0.72 -11.91
N ILE A 67 7.81 -0.33 -11.24
CA ILE A 67 7.21 -0.80 -9.99
C ILE A 67 7.31 0.26 -8.89
N ASN A 68 8.40 1.03 -8.87
CA ASN A 68 8.57 2.13 -7.93
C ASN A 68 7.69 3.35 -8.26
N LEU A 69 7.15 3.42 -9.48
CA LEU A 69 6.14 4.41 -9.90
C LEU A 69 4.71 3.87 -9.83
N ASP A 70 4.50 2.70 -9.20
CA ASP A 70 3.22 2.01 -9.11
C ASP A 70 2.61 1.59 -10.47
N ASP A 71 3.43 1.56 -11.56
CA ASP A 71 3.03 0.99 -12.86
C ASP A 71 3.21 -0.52 -12.87
N TYR A 72 2.32 -1.20 -12.18
CA TYR A 72 2.41 -2.65 -12.02
C TYR A 72 2.18 -3.39 -13.34
N GLN A 73 1.26 -2.91 -14.20
CA GLN A 73 1.01 -3.52 -15.50
C GLN A 73 2.19 -3.35 -16.46
N GLY A 74 2.76 -2.15 -16.48
CA GLY A 74 3.94 -1.88 -17.29
C GLY A 74 5.17 -2.63 -16.78
N ALA A 75 5.33 -2.81 -15.48
CA ALA A 75 6.40 -3.60 -14.88
C ALA A 75 6.24 -5.10 -15.24
N GLU A 76 5.02 -5.66 -15.13
CA GLU A 76 4.72 -7.04 -15.54
C GLU A 76 5.09 -7.26 -17.01
N SER A 77 4.64 -6.38 -17.91
CA SER A 77 4.93 -6.49 -19.35
C SER A 77 6.44 -6.41 -19.65
N ASP A 78 7.19 -5.55 -18.96
CA ASP A 78 8.64 -5.45 -19.12
C ASP A 78 9.36 -6.68 -18.60
N CYS A 79 8.93 -7.23 -17.47
CA CYS A 79 9.49 -8.49 -16.96
C CYS A 79 9.18 -9.67 -17.87
N ASP A 80 7.98 -9.74 -18.49
CA ASP A 80 7.66 -10.73 -19.53
C ASP A 80 8.65 -10.64 -20.68
N ALA A 81 8.91 -9.42 -21.16
CA ALA A 81 9.86 -9.18 -22.23
C ALA A 81 11.31 -9.56 -21.85
N ALA A 82 11.70 -9.35 -20.59
CA ALA A 82 13.00 -9.74 -20.07
C ALA A 82 13.12 -11.27 -19.96
N ILE A 83 12.13 -11.95 -19.39
CA ILE A 83 12.08 -13.41 -19.20
C ILE A 83 12.07 -14.12 -20.57
N GLN A 84 11.33 -13.60 -21.55
CA GLN A 84 11.31 -14.16 -22.91
C GLN A 84 12.71 -14.16 -23.54
N ARG A 85 13.54 -13.17 -23.23
CA ARG A 85 14.91 -13.05 -23.74
C ARG A 85 15.92 -13.84 -22.94
N ASN A 86 15.74 -13.88 -21.65
CA ASN A 86 16.58 -14.67 -20.75
C ASN A 86 15.74 -15.24 -19.59
N PRO A 87 15.33 -16.51 -19.67
CA PRO A 87 14.48 -17.16 -18.68
C PRO A 87 15.20 -17.47 -17.35
N PHE A 88 16.50 -17.21 -17.23
CA PHE A 88 17.29 -17.51 -16.03
C PHE A 88 17.46 -16.28 -15.10
N VAL A 89 16.80 -15.16 -15.42
CA VAL A 89 16.89 -13.93 -14.62
C VAL A 89 15.95 -13.99 -13.43
N VAL A 90 16.43 -14.47 -12.29
CA VAL A 90 15.69 -14.59 -11.02
C VAL A 90 14.97 -13.27 -10.67
N GLY A 91 15.68 -12.14 -10.76
CA GLY A 91 15.13 -10.83 -10.46
C GLY A 91 13.92 -10.44 -11.31
N ALA A 92 13.83 -10.91 -12.58
CA ALA A 92 12.68 -10.60 -13.42
C ALA A 92 11.42 -11.32 -12.94
N TYR A 93 11.51 -12.58 -12.49
CA TYR A 93 10.40 -13.27 -11.85
C TYR A 93 10.02 -12.62 -10.52
N GLN A 94 11.01 -12.19 -9.73
CA GLN A 94 10.76 -11.51 -8.46
C GLN A 94 9.99 -10.20 -8.66
N ILE A 95 10.40 -9.36 -9.61
CA ILE A 95 9.72 -8.08 -9.91
C ILE A 95 8.34 -8.34 -10.51
N ARG A 96 8.19 -9.32 -11.41
CA ARG A 96 6.90 -9.68 -11.98
C ARG A 96 5.94 -10.22 -10.92
N GLY A 97 6.41 -11.09 -10.04
CA GLY A 97 5.65 -11.60 -8.91
C GLY A 97 5.18 -10.46 -7.98
N LEU A 98 6.07 -9.50 -7.66
CA LEU A 98 5.71 -8.34 -6.87
C LEU A 98 4.66 -7.45 -7.58
N ALA A 99 4.83 -7.23 -8.88
CA ALA A 99 3.84 -6.50 -9.68
C ALA A 99 2.47 -7.20 -9.68
N ARG A 100 2.45 -8.54 -9.72
CA ARG A 100 1.25 -9.37 -9.67
C ARG A 100 0.58 -9.34 -8.29
N ILE A 101 1.35 -9.36 -7.19
CA ILE A 101 0.82 -9.16 -5.83
C ILE A 101 0.07 -7.82 -5.75
N ARG A 102 0.67 -6.74 -6.26
CA ARG A 102 0.04 -5.41 -6.26
C ARG A 102 -1.22 -5.31 -7.12
N GLN A 103 -1.40 -6.26 -8.05
CA GLN A 103 -2.60 -6.41 -8.88
C GLN A 103 -3.58 -7.47 -8.33
N ASN A 104 -3.35 -8.04 -7.16
CA ASN A 104 -4.09 -9.14 -6.55
C ASN A 104 -4.09 -10.44 -7.39
N LYS A 105 -3.09 -10.62 -8.27
CA LYS A 105 -2.88 -11.84 -9.07
C LYS A 105 -1.99 -12.81 -8.31
N PHE A 106 -2.50 -13.36 -7.20
CA PHE A 106 -1.68 -14.15 -6.28
C PHE A 106 -1.24 -15.50 -6.85
N ASP A 107 -2.07 -16.16 -7.65
CA ASP A 107 -1.74 -17.45 -8.26
C ASP A 107 -0.56 -17.33 -9.23
N GLU A 108 -0.60 -16.33 -10.08
CA GLU A 108 0.47 -16.06 -11.04
C GLU A 108 1.76 -15.59 -10.34
N ALA A 109 1.64 -14.86 -9.22
CA ALA A 109 2.79 -14.48 -8.41
C ALA A 109 3.45 -15.71 -7.74
N ILE A 110 2.66 -16.65 -7.22
CA ILE A 110 3.16 -17.91 -6.65
C ILE A 110 3.97 -18.70 -7.67
N GLU A 111 3.50 -18.82 -8.91
CA GLU A 111 4.23 -19.51 -9.98
C GLU A 111 5.56 -18.81 -10.32
N ASP A 112 5.59 -17.49 -10.30
CA ASP A 112 6.82 -16.71 -10.48
C ASP A 112 7.82 -16.98 -9.36
N TYR A 113 7.40 -16.88 -8.09
CA TYR A 113 8.28 -17.12 -6.96
C TYR A 113 8.75 -18.57 -6.90
N LYS A 114 7.89 -19.56 -7.15
CA LYS A 114 8.29 -20.96 -7.26
C LYS A 114 9.32 -21.18 -8.36
N THR A 115 9.18 -20.49 -9.49
CA THR A 115 10.14 -20.56 -10.59
C THR A 115 11.47 -19.90 -10.20
N ALA A 116 11.42 -18.73 -9.57
CA ALA A 116 12.61 -18.04 -9.10
C ALA A 116 13.38 -18.85 -8.04
N ILE A 117 12.70 -19.51 -7.10
CA ILE A 117 13.26 -20.37 -6.05
C ILE A 117 13.99 -21.58 -6.64
N LYS A 118 13.54 -22.13 -7.78
CA LYS A 118 14.27 -23.22 -8.45
C LYS A 118 15.68 -22.81 -8.88
N TYR A 119 15.90 -21.54 -9.20
CA TYR A 119 17.20 -21.00 -9.59
C TYR A 119 17.99 -20.43 -8.43
N ASP A 120 17.34 -19.93 -7.38
CA ASP A 120 17.96 -19.32 -6.22
C ASP A 120 17.21 -19.75 -4.93
N PRO A 121 17.40 -20.99 -4.46
CA PRO A 121 16.64 -21.56 -3.35
C PRO A 121 16.98 -20.95 -1.97
N GLU A 122 18.12 -20.28 -1.84
CA GLU A 122 18.55 -19.66 -0.58
C GLU A 122 18.13 -18.18 -0.47
N ASN A 123 17.42 -17.67 -1.45
CA ASN A 123 16.99 -16.27 -1.47
C ASN A 123 15.81 -16.02 -0.52
N VAL A 124 16.12 -15.40 0.59
CA VAL A 124 15.17 -15.07 1.67
C VAL A 124 13.97 -14.26 1.15
N VAL A 125 14.20 -13.32 0.21
CA VAL A 125 13.13 -12.45 -0.31
C VAL A 125 12.10 -13.22 -1.12
N LEU A 126 12.53 -14.25 -1.85
CA LEU A 126 11.61 -15.07 -2.64
C LEU A 126 10.67 -15.89 -1.74
N TRP A 127 11.21 -16.53 -0.70
CA TRP A 127 10.42 -17.26 0.29
C TRP A 127 9.48 -16.34 1.08
N HIS A 128 9.96 -15.16 1.47
CA HIS A 128 9.14 -14.15 2.13
C HIS A 128 7.92 -13.76 1.27
N ASN A 129 8.16 -13.43 0.00
CA ASN A 129 7.06 -13.01 -0.89
C ASN A 129 6.14 -14.18 -1.26
N LEU A 130 6.66 -15.41 -1.39
CA LEU A 130 5.85 -16.60 -1.61
C LEU A 130 4.91 -16.83 -0.43
N SER A 131 5.44 -16.80 0.81
CA SER A 131 4.63 -16.95 2.01
C SER A 131 3.57 -15.84 2.13
N LEU A 132 3.90 -14.60 1.74
CA LEU A 132 2.94 -13.51 1.70
C LEU A 132 1.79 -13.80 0.72
N CYS A 133 2.08 -14.36 -0.46
CA CYS A 133 1.05 -14.76 -1.41
C CYS A 133 0.12 -15.83 -0.83
N HIS A 134 0.67 -16.86 -0.18
CA HIS A 134 -0.13 -17.90 0.47
C HIS A 134 -0.97 -17.33 1.62
N ILE A 135 -0.46 -16.40 2.43
CA ILE A 135 -1.22 -15.68 3.46
C ILE A 135 -2.39 -14.91 2.85
N GLN A 136 -2.16 -14.19 1.76
CA GLN A 136 -3.22 -13.42 1.09
C GLN A 136 -4.31 -14.30 0.48
N LYS A 137 -3.97 -15.54 0.12
CA LYS A 137 -4.93 -16.56 -0.34
C LYS A 137 -5.56 -17.38 0.80
N GLU A 138 -5.19 -17.08 2.05
CA GLU A 138 -5.62 -17.83 3.23
C GLU A 138 -5.17 -19.30 3.22
N ASP A 139 -4.17 -19.65 2.40
CA ASP A 139 -3.52 -20.95 2.43
C ASP A 139 -2.46 -20.96 3.54
N TYR A 140 -2.96 -21.05 4.77
CA TYR A 140 -2.13 -20.92 5.96
C TYR A 140 -1.16 -22.08 6.16
N GLU A 141 -1.49 -23.28 5.68
CA GLU A 141 -0.58 -24.44 5.75
C GLU A 141 0.63 -24.23 4.84
N ALA A 142 0.41 -23.86 3.58
CA ALA A 142 1.50 -23.55 2.65
C ALA A 142 2.34 -22.36 3.15
N ALA A 143 1.72 -21.32 3.70
CA ALA A 143 2.43 -20.20 4.27
C ALA A 143 3.35 -20.59 5.44
N LYS A 144 2.91 -21.50 6.33
CA LYS A 144 3.72 -22.00 7.44
C LYS A 144 4.91 -22.85 6.95
N GLU A 145 4.71 -23.64 5.91
CA GLU A 145 5.78 -24.44 5.28
C GLU A 145 6.86 -23.54 4.68
N ASP A 146 6.45 -22.54 3.90
CA ASP A 146 7.36 -21.55 3.31
C ASP A 146 8.14 -20.78 4.38
N LEU A 147 7.44 -20.29 5.42
CA LEU A 147 8.07 -19.58 6.54
C LEU A 147 9.00 -20.49 7.35
N GLY A 148 8.64 -21.77 7.49
CA GLY A 148 9.51 -22.78 8.09
C GLY A 148 10.81 -22.97 7.31
N THR A 149 10.72 -23.06 5.98
CA THR A 149 11.86 -23.16 5.08
C THR A 149 12.71 -21.88 5.14
N LEU A 150 12.08 -20.72 5.09
CA LEU A 150 12.75 -19.42 5.22
C LEU A 150 13.53 -19.32 6.53
N LEU A 151 12.96 -19.76 7.66
CA LEU A 151 13.62 -19.75 8.96
C LEU A 151 14.75 -20.81 9.08
N THR A 152 14.73 -21.84 8.23
CA THR A 152 15.85 -22.77 8.11
C THR A 152 17.04 -22.12 7.39
N ILE A 153 16.76 -21.33 6.34
CA ILE A 153 17.76 -20.58 5.56
C ILE A 153 18.29 -19.39 6.37
N ALA A 154 17.37 -18.64 6.97
CA ALA A 154 17.69 -17.42 7.71
C ALA A 154 17.09 -17.44 9.14
N PRO A 155 17.71 -18.15 10.10
CA PRO A 155 17.16 -18.29 11.45
C PRO A 155 17.03 -16.98 12.26
N ARG A 156 17.64 -15.90 11.78
CA ARG A 156 17.61 -14.58 12.41
C ARG A 156 16.66 -13.59 11.70
N TYR A 157 15.89 -14.05 10.75
CA TYR A 157 14.95 -13.19 10.02
C TYR A 157 13.68 -12.98 10.85
N THR A 158 13.68 -11.94 11.68
CA THR A 158 12.63 -11.62 12.68
C THR A 158 11.25 -11.56 12.06
N ARG A 159 11.13 -10.94 10.87
CA ARG A 159 9.85 -10.80 10.17
C ARG A 159 9.16 -12.15 9.88
N ALA A 160 9.91 -13.21 9.61
CA ALA A 160 9.32 -14.53 9.37
C ALA A 160 8.69 -15.14 10.63
N TYR A 161 9.26 -14.89 11.81
CA TYR A 161 8.62 -15.29 13.07
C TYR A 161 7.31 -14.53 13.28
N LEU A 162 7.30 -13.22 13.05
CA LEU A 162 6.08 -12.41 13.13
C LEU A 162 4.99 -12.94 12.19
N MET A 163 5.32 -13.12 10.91
CA MET A 163 4.38 -13.65 9.93
C MET A 163 3.86 -15.04 10.30
N ARG A 164 4.74 -15.95 10.78
CA ARG A 164 4.32 -17.29 11.18
C ARG A 164 3.45 -17.28 12.44
N GLY A 165 3.74 -16.39 13.37
CA GLY A 165 2.90 -16.15 14.55
C GLY A 165 1.52 -15.64 14.17
N GLU A 166 1.43 -14.67 13.24
CA GLU A 166 0.17 -14.16 12.71
C GLU A 166 -0.65 -15.26 12.01
N VAL A 167 -0.01 -16.06 11.16
CA VAL A 167 -0.65 -17.22 10.51
C VAL A 167 -1.16 -18.20 11.55
N SER A 168 -0.38 -18.48 12.60
CA SER A 168 -0.79 -19.37 13.69
C SER A 168 -2.01 -18.83 14.43
N LEU A 169 -2.10 -17.49 14.63
CA LEU A 169 -3.31 -16.87 15.19
C LEU A 169 -4.55 -17.04 14.30
N LYS A 170 -4.39 -16.90 12.99
CA LYS A 170 -5.50 -17.15 12.05
C LYS A 170 -6.01 -18.59 12.11
N GLN A 171 -5.14 -19.53 12.50
CA GLN A 171 -5.49 -20.93 12.73
C GLN A 171 -5.89 -21.23 14.19
N ASN A 172 -6.08 -20.21 15.04
CA ASN A 172 -6.35 -20.34 16.47
C ASN A 172 -5.25 -21.08 17.28
N ASP A 173 -4.03 -21.25 16.73
CA ASP A 173 -2.87 -21.80 17.44
C ASP A 173 -2.15 -20.68 18.22
N THR A 174 -2.79 -20.25 19.32
CA THR A 174 -2.24 -19.18 20.16
C THR A 174 -0.92 -19.56 20.85
N ILE A 175 -0.67 -20.87 21.03
CA ILE A 175 0.56 -21.37 21.68
C ILE A 175 1.74 -21.16 20.73
N GLN A 176 1.60 -21.57 19.48
CA GLN A 176 2.67 -21.39 18.48
C GLN A 176 2.88 -19.90 18.19
N ALA A 177 1.80 -19.12 18.11
CA ALA A 177 1.88 -17.67 17.91
C ALA A 177 2.72 -17.00 19.01
N LEU A 178 2.45 -17.29 20.28
CA LEU A 178 3.25 -16.73 21.38
C LEU A 178 4.72 -17.14 21.32
N ARG A 179 5.03 -18.39 20.97
CA ARG A 179 6.42 -18.84 20.81
C ARG A 179 7.16 -18.05 19.72
N ASP A 180 6.48 -17.80 18.61
CA ASP A 180 7.07 -17.08 17.50
C ASP A 180 7.24 -15.59 17.84
N PHE A 181 6.27 -14.95 18.50
CA PHE A 181 6.40 -13.56 18.94
C PHE A 181 7.46 -13.40 20.04
N ASP A 182 7.54 -14.32 21.00
CA ASP A 182 8.64 -14.34 21.98
C ASP A 182 10.00 -14.44 21.28
N LYS A 183 10.10 -15.29 20.25
CA LYS A 183 11.32 -15.45 19.47
C LYS A 183 11.68 -14.19 18.68
N ALA A 184 10.69 -13.52 18.09
CA ALA A 184 10.88 -12.25 17.40
C ALA A 184 11.41 -11.18 18.37
N ILE A 185 10.81 -11.03 19.54
CA ILE A 185 11.24 -10.10 20.57
C ILE A 185 12.66 -10.42 21.09
N ASP A 186 12.99 -11.69 21.26
CA ASP A 186 14.33 -12.10 21.68
C ASP A 186 15.40 -11.76 20.64
N MET A 187 15.05 -11.82 19.35
CA MET A 187 15.94 -11.49 18.24
C MET A 187 16.11 -9.99 18.05
N ASP A 188 15.02 -9.24 18.16
CA ASP A 188 15.01 -7.78 18.06
C ASP A 188 14.05 -7.15 19.08
N ARG A 189 14.60 -6.70 20.20
CA ARG A 189 13.85 -6.04 21.27
C ARG A 189 13.43 -4.61 20.93
N TYR A 190 14.00 -4.05 19.88
CA TYR A 190 13.71 -2.68 19.42
C TYR A 190 12.67 -2.64 18.29
N ASP A 191 12.24 -3.81 17.81
CA ASP A 191 11.11 -3.90 16.89
C ASP A 191 9.79 -3.82 17.67
N PRO A 192 8.96 -2.77 17.43
CA PRO A 192 7.67 -2.59 18.12
C PRO A 192 6.65 -3.67 17.77
N ASP A 193 6.76 -4.28 16.56
CA ASP A 193 5.75 -5.19 16.01
C ASP A 193 5.65 -6.48 16.83
N GLY A 194 6.75 -7.01 17.30
CA GLY A 194 6.77 -8.22 18.15
C GLY A 194 6.01 -8.03 19.47
N TRP A 195 6.21 -6.87 20.10
CA TRP A 195 5.50 -6.52 21.33
C TRP A 195 4.01 -6.32 21.10
N GLY A 196 3.64 -5.58 20.03
CA GLY A 196 2.25 -5.34 19.65
C GLY A 196 1.50 -6.65 19.34
N ALA A 197 2.10 -7.51 18.52
CA ALA A 197 1.52 -8.79 18.15
C ALA A 197 1.32 -9.72 19.37
N ARG A 198 2.30 -9.79 20.27
CA ARG A 198 2.14 -10.58 21.50
C ARG A 198 1.07 -10.03 22.42
N ALA A 199 0.94 -8.71 22.51
CA ALA A 199 -0.09 -8.06 23.29
C ALA A 199 -1.50 -8.42 22.81
N ILE A 200 -1.73 -8.48 21.49
CA ILE A 200 -3.02 -8.90 20.92
C ILE A 200 -3.41 -10.30 21.40
N VAL A 201 -2.48 -11.25 21.39
CA VAL A 201 -2.76 -12.61 21.91
C VAL A 201 -3.10 -12.57 23.40
N ARG A 202 -2.35 -11.78 24.18
CA ARG A 202 -2.59 -11.63 25.61
C ARG A 202 -3.95 -11.00 25.92
N LEU A 203 -4.38 -10.03 25.10
CA LEU A 203 -5.74 -9.46 25.17
C LEU A 203 -6.81 -10.51 24.92
N GLN A 204 -6.65 -11.34 23.89
CA GLN A 204 -7.57 -12.44 23.59
C GLN A 204 -7.64 -13.46 24.72
N GLN A 205 -6.53 -13.67 25.43
CA GLN A 205 -6.46 -14.56 26.59
C GLN A 205 -6.94 -13.91 27.90
N GLY A 206 -7.36 -12.63 27.88
CA GLY A 206 -7.74 -11.90 29.08
C GLY A 206 -6.59 -11.53 30.01
N LYS A 207 -5.33 -11.63 29.56
CA LYS A 207 -4.11 -11.27 30.31
C LYS A 207 -3.82 -9.78 30.19
N TYR A 208 -4.74 -8.95 30.68
CA TYR A 208 -4.73 -7.51 30.44
C TYR A 208 -3.51 -6.78 30.99
N LYS A 209 -2.94 -7.20 32.14
CA LYS A 209 -1.73 -6.57 32.72
C LYS A 209 -0.51 -6.84 31.88
N GLU A 210 -0.34 -8.06 31.43
CA GLU A 210 0.78 -8.45 30.56
C GLU A 210 0.65 -7.79 29.18
N ALA A 211 -0.57 -7.69 28.66
CA ALA A 211 -0.84 -6.99 27.41
C ALA A 211 -0.52 -5.50 27.51
N GLU A 212 -0.91 -4.83 28.60
CA GLU A 212 -0.58 -3.42 28.83
C GLU A 212 0.94 -3.21 28.87
N ALA A 213 1.70 -4.08 29.56
CA ALA A 213 3.15 -4.00 29.61
C ALA A 213 3.81 -4.15 28.23
N ASP A 214 3.32 -5.07 27.40
CA ASP A 214 3.82 -5.23 26.03
C ASP A 214 3.51 -4.00 25.18
N LEU A 215 2.29 -3.47 25.30
CA LEU A 215 1.87 -2.27 24.56
C LEU A 215 2.62 -1.02 25.01
N ASP A 216 2.98 -0.92 26.28
CA ASP A 216 3.86 0.15 26.77
C ASP A 216 5.21 0.10 26.06
N GLN A 217 5.78 -1.09 25.87
CA GLN A 217 7.05 -1.26 25.13
C GLN A 217 6.87 -0.91 23.65
N SER A 218 5.84 -1.44 23.00
CA SER A 218 5.56 -1.15 21.59
C SER A 218 5.36 0.35 21.34
N ILE A 219 4.58 1.04 22.17
CA ILE A 219 4.35 2.49 22.11
C ILE A 219 5.63 3.27 22.38
N HIS A 220 6.45 2.83 23.34
CA HIS A 220 7.74 3.47 23.62
C HIS A 220 8.67 3.43 22.41
N LEU A 221 8.67 2.33 21.68
CA LEU A 221 9.48 2.14 20.47
C LEU A 221 8.86 2.84 19.25
N SER A 222 7.55 2.85 19.13
CA SER A 222 6.81 3.48 18.01
C SER A 222 5.54 4.15 18.51
N ALA A 223 5.63 5.45 18.81
CA ALA A 223 4.53 6.25 19.33
C ALA A 223 3.46 6.63 18.28
N LYS A 224 3.63 6.25 17.02
CA LYS A 224 2.72 6.66 15.92
C LYS A 224 1.69 5.60 15.54
N ASN A 225 1.68 4.45 16.19
CA ASN A 225 0.71 3.40 15.90
C ASN A 225 -0.55 3.61 16.75
N ALA A 226 -1.64 4.10 16.14
CA ALA A 226 -2.92 4.32 16.82
C ALA A 226 -3.52 3.01 17.38
N GLY A 227 -3.32 1.86 16.69
CA GLY A 227 -3.81 0.54 17.11
C GLY A 227 -3.26 0.13 18.48
N ASN A 228 -1.99 0.41 18.76
CA ASN A 228 -1.39 0.09 20.05
C ASN A 228 -2.03 0.87 21.21
N TYR A 229 -2.37 2.14 21.00
CA TYR A 229 -3.10 2.92 22.02
C TYR A 229 -4.52 2.38 22.21
N ILE A 230 -5.23 2.03 21.13
CA ILE A 230 -6.58 1.43 21.21
C ILE A 230 -6.53 0.12 21.99
N ASN A 231 -5.57 -0.73 21.73
CA ASN A 231 -5.39 -2.00 22.41
C ASN A 231 -4.98 -1.81 23.88
N ARG A 232 -4.13 -0.81 24.19
CA ARG A 232 -3.79 -0.47 25.58
C ARG A 232 -5.00 0.11 26.34
N ALA A 233 -5.80 0.93 25.67
CA ALA A 233 -7.06 1.42 26.23
C ALA A 233 -8.00 0.24 26.59
N LEU A 234 -8.10 -0.77 25.73
CA LEU A 234 -8.87 -1.99 26.02
C LEU A 234 -8.32 -2.73 27.25
N ALA A 235 -6.99 -2.92 27.32
CA ALA A 235 -6.36 -3.54 28.48
C ALA A 235 -6.67 -2.77 29.76
N ARG A 236 -6.55 -1.46 29.78
CA ARG A 236 -6.85 -0.55 30.88
C ARG A 236 -8.33 -0.56 31.27
N PHE A 237 -9.20 -0.60 30.28
CA PHE A 237 -10.64 -0.70 30.49
C PHE A 237 -11.00 -1.95 31.31
N HIS A 238 -10.49 -3.11 30.92
CA HIS A 238 -10.74 -4.36 31.65
C HIS A 238 -10.09 -4.41 33.05
N GLN A 239 -9.09 -3.57 33.26
CA GLN A 239 -8.48 -3.36 34.59
C GLN A 239 -9.21 -2.28 35.42
N ASN A 240 -10.35 -1.77 34.93
CA ASN A 240 -11.12 -0.69 35.53
C ASN A 240 -10.37 0.66 35.63
N ASN A 241 -9.32 0.83 34.82
CA ASN A 241 -8.60 2.11 34.66
C ASN A 241 -9.27 2.93 33.54
N LEU A 242 -10.49 3.39 33.78
CA LEU A 242 -11.31 4.08 32.76
C LEU A 242 -10.70 5.41 32.32
N ARG A 243 -10.00 6.13 33.24
CA ARG A 243 -9.32 7.39 32.91
C ARG A 243 -8.14 7.16 31.97
N GLY A 244 -7.32 6.14 32.25
CA GLY A 244 -6.20 5.77 31.39
C GLY A 244 -6.67 5.28 30.01
N ALA A 245 -7.76 4.50 29.98
CA ALA A 245 -8.36 4.06 28.74
C ALA A 245 -8.88 5.23 27.88
N MET A 246 -9.55 6.22 28.50
CA MET A 246 -10.02 7.41 27.78
C MET A 246 -8.88 8.20 27.17
N SER A 247 -7.81 8.43 27.97
CA SER A 247 -6.63 9.13 27.49
C SER A 247 -5.96 8.42 26.30
N ASP A 248 -5.90 7.10 26.31
CA ASP A 248 -5.33 6.33 25.22
C ASP A 248 -6.20 6.40 23.94
N TYR A 249 -7.54 6.34 24.05
CA TYR A 249 -8.40 6.56 22.91
C TYR A 249 -8.26 7.97 22.32
N ASP A 250 -8.12 9.00 23.17
CA ASP A 250 -7.91 10.36 22.70
C ASP A 250 -6.57 10.47 21.95
N LEU A 251 -5.48 9.91 22.48
CA LEU A 251 -4.18 9.85 21.80
C LEU A 251 -4.24 9.06 20.49
N ALA A 252 -4.94 7.95 20.45
CA ALA A 252 -5.12 7.18 19.23
C ALA A 252 -5.81 8.00 18.13
N LEU A 253 -6.82 8.78 18.49
CA LEU A 253 -7.59 9.62 17.56
C LEU A 253 -6.88 10.94 17.23
N ASP A 254 -5.93 11.39 18.04
CA ASP A 254 -5.01 12.48 17.69
C ASP A 254 -4.01 12.01 16.60
N ILE A 255 -3.58 10.73 16.65
CA ILE A 255 -2.70 10.13 15.66
C ILE A 255 -3.44 9.81 14.35
N ASP A 256 -4.59 9.17 14.46
CA ASP A 256 -5.47 8.81 13.33
C ASP A 256 -6.91 9.27 13.62
N PRO A 257 -7.28 10.50 13.24
CA PRO A 257 -8.61 11.05 13.46
C PRO A 257 -9.75 10.29 12.75
N ASN A 258 -9.41 9.46 11.78
CA ASN A 258 -10.38 8.67 11.03
C ASN A 258 -10.45 7.21 11.51
N ASN A 259 -9.82 6.88 12.61
CA ASN A 259 -9.80 5.52 13.12
C ASN A 259 -11.19 5.10 13.62
N PHE A 260 -11.82 4.27 12.84
CA PHE A 260 -13.17 3.75 13.11
C PHE A 260 -13.28 3.04 14.47
N LEU A 261 -12.32 2.14 14.78
CA LEU A 261 -12.32 1.39 16.03
C LEU A 261 -12.07 2.28 17.25
N GLY A 262 -11.21 3.28 17.09
CA GLY A 262 -10.97 4.29 18.13
C GLY A 262 -12.25 5.03 18.52
N HIS A 263 -13.00 5.54 17.53
CA HIS A 263 -14.29 6.19 17.78
C HIS A 263 -15.32 5.24 18.36
N TYR A 264 -15.45 4.03 17.80
CA TYR A 264 -16.42 3.05 18.29
C TYR A 264 -16.17 2.67 19.76
N ASN A 265 -14.94 2.32 20.10
CA ASN A 265 -14.55 1.91 21.44
C ASN A 265 -14.63 3.08 22.44
N ARG A 266 -14.21 4.29 22.03
CA ARG A 266 -14.35 5.50 22.85
C ARG A 266 -15.81 5.83 23.12
N GLY A 267 -16.65 5.70 22.10
CA GLY A 267 -18.11 5.87 22.24
C GLY A 267 -18.71 4.90 23.26
N LEU A 268 -18.32 3.63 23.27
CA LEU A 268 -18.74 2.66 24.28
C LEU A 268 -18.25 3.05 25.69
N LEU A 269 -17.00 3.49 25.83
CA LEU A 269 -16.45 3.92 27.09
C LEU A 269 -17.15 5.19 27.61
N ARG A 270 -17.41 6.18 26.76
CA ARG A 270 -18.15 7.40 27.08
C ARG A 270 -19.57 7.09 27.54
N ALA A 271 -20.26 6.17 26.85
CA ALA A 271 -21.57 5.70 27.27
C ALA A 271 -21.53 5.06 28.67
N GLN A 272 -20.52 4.28 28.98
CA GLN A 272 -20.36 3.63 30.29
C GLN A 272 -20.13 4.62 31.43
N VAL A 273 -19.41 5.73 31.14
CA VAL A 273 -19.14 6.77 32.16
C VAL A 273 -20.21 7.87 32.21
N GLY A 274 -21.29 7.74 31.40
CA GLY A 274 -22.42 8.67 31.39
C GLY A 274 -22.18 9.94 30.56
N ASP A 275 -21.19 9.95 29.67
CA ASP A 275 -20.94 11.06 28.73
C ASP A 275 -21.70 10.80 27.41
N ASP A 276 -23.04 10.71 27.53
CA ASP A 276 -23.91 10.22 26.45
C ASP A 276 -23.85 11.09 25.20
N ASN A 277 -23.77 12.40 25.35
CA ASN A 277 -23.73 13.31 24.20
C ASN A 277 -22.47 13.12 23.34
N ARG A 278 -21.29 13.05 23.97
CA ARG A 278 -20.07 12.79 23.22
C ARG A 278 -19.97 11.36 22.72
N ALA A 279 -20.60 10.40 23.38
CA ALA A 279 -20.74 9.04 22.88
C ALA A 279 -21.57 9.01 21.58
N ILE A 280 -22.66 9.79 21.51
CA ILE A 280 -23.47 9.95 20.29
C ILE A 280 -22.62 10.53 19.15
N GLU A 281 -21.79 11.55 19.43
CA GLU A 281 -20.90 12.14 18.43
C GLU A 281 -19.91 11.09 17.87
N ASP A 282 -19.33 10.26 18.73
CA ASP A 282 -18.44 9.17 18.30
C ASP A 282 -19.18 8.16 17.42
N PHE A 283 -20.39 7.73 17.77
CA PHE A 283 -21.19 6.83 16.93
C PHE A 283 -21.70 7.51 15.65
N ASP A 284 -21.99 8.80 15.66
CA ASP A 284 -22.32 9.56 14.45
C ASP A 284 -21.15 9.57 13.47
N PHE A 285 -19.91 9.71 13.98
CA PHE A 285 -18.70 9.61 13.16
C PHE A 285 -18.57 8.20 12.56
N VAL A 286 -18.71 7.16 13.39
CA VAL A 286 -18.69 5.76 12.92
C VAL A 286 -19.71 5.54 11.80
N LEU A 287 -20.95 6.02 11.96
CA LEU A 287 -22.03 5.85 10.99
C LEU A 287 -21.88 6.72 9.73
N LYS A 288 -21.08 7.78 9.81
CA LYS A 288 -20.68 8.54 8.61
C LYS A 288 -19.70 7.76 7.76
N MET A 289 -18.80 6.99 8.39
CA MET A 289 -17.82 6.16 7.68
C MET A 289 -18.44 4.83 7.22
N GLU A 290 -19.24 4.21 8.08
CA GLU A 290 -19.94 2.94 7.84
C GLU A 290 -21.45 3.09 8.12
N PRO A 291 -22.24 3.56 7.16
CA PRO A 291 -23.67 3.79 7.35
C PRO A 291 -24.48 2.55 7.73
N ASP A 292 -23.95 1.37 7.40
CA ASP A 292 -24.60 0.08 7.66
C ASP A 292 -24.08 -0.63 8.92
N ASN A 293 -23.36 0.08 9.79
CA ASN A 293 -22.94 -0.45 11.07
C ASN A 293 -24.11 -0.50 12.05
N MET A 294 -24.79 -1.65 12.13
CA MET A 294 -25.99 -1.82 12.94
C MET A 294 -25.69 -1.80 14.43
N MET A 295 -24.49 -2.20 14.88
CA MET A 295 -24.09 -2.10 16.29
C MET A 295 -23.93 -0.64 16.72
N ALA A 296 -23.27 0.18 15.93
CA ALA A 296 -23.17 1.60 16.20
C ALA A 296 -24.55 2.27 16.14
N THR A 297 -25.40 1.91 15.16
CA THR A 297 -26.78 2.39 15.07
C THR A 297 -27.58 2.03 16.33
N PHE A 298 -27.47 0.79 16.82
CA PHE A 298 -28.19 0.37 18.03
C PHE A 298 -27.69 1.10 19.29
N ASN A 299 -26.35 1.19 19.46
CA ASN A 299 -25.75 1.91 20.59
C ASN A 299 -26.14 3.40 20.58
N ARG A 300 -26.12 4.05 19.42
CA ARG A 300 -26.60 5.42 19.31
C ARG A 300 -28.08 5.54 19.67
N GLY A 301 -28.91 4.60 19.23
CA GLY A 301 -30.30 4.55 19.59
C GLY A 301 -30.53 4.45 21.11
N LEU A 302 -29.74 3.63 21.81
CA LEU A 302 -29.77 3.53 23.27
C LEU A 302 -29.46 4.87 23.94
N LEU A 303 -28.41 5.55 23.50
CA LEU A 303 -28.02 6.86 24.05
C LEU A 303 -29.02 7.96 23.72
N ARG A 304 -29.61 7.97 22.53
CA ARG A 304 -30.69 8.90 22.16
C ARG A 304 -31.89 8.72 23.03
N ALA A 305 -32.26 7.47 23.35
CA ALA A 305 -33.34 7.19 24.28
C ALA A 305 -33.04 7.67 25.71
N GLN A 306 -31.80 7.52 26.18
CA GLN A 306 -31.34 8.01 27.48
C GLN A 306 -31.35 9.56 27.55
N THR A 307 -30.95 10.23 26.48
CA THR A 307 -30.95 11.70 26.40
C THR A 307 -32.29 12.32 26.04
N GLY A 308 -33.32 11.50 25.83
CA GLY A 308 -34.71 11.95 25.56
C GLY A 308 -35.06 12.13 24.10
N ASP A 309 -34.13 11.88 23.15
CA ASP A 309 -34.43 11.85 21.71
C ASP A 309 -35.09 10.49 21.34
N TYR A 310 -36.30 10.29 21.83
CA TYR A 310 -37.04 9.06 21.57
C TYR A 310 -37.37 8.84 20.09
N ARG A 311 -37.56 9.92 19.32
CA ARG A 311 -37.87 9.82 17.89
C ARG A 311 -36.63 9.37 17.10
N GLY A 312 -35.45 9.92 17.37
CA GLY A 312 -34.18 9.47 16.82
C GLY A 312 -33.89 8.01 17.22
N ALA A 313 -34.11 7.65 18.47
CA ALA A 313 -33.96 6.27 18.95
C ALA A 313 -34.86 5.28 18.19
N ILE A 314 -36.13 5.60 18.00
CA ILE A 314 -37.09 4.76 17.24
C ILE A 314 -36.65 4.57 15.81
N SER A 315 -36.09 5.61 15.18
CA SER A 315 -35.53 5.53 13.84
C SER A 315 -34.36 4.57 13.78
N ASP A 316 -33.39 4.72 14.70
CA ASP A 316 -32.20 3.87 14.78
C ASP A 316 -32.60 2.38 15.04
N TYR A 317 -33.47 2.12 16.00
CA TYR A 317 -33.97 0.76 16.29
C TYR A 317 -34.72 0.17 15.08
N SER A 318 -35.48 0.98 14.35
CA SER A 318 -36.23 0.51 13.17
C SER A 318 -35.29 0.08 12.06
N LYS A 319 -34.17 0.79 11.86
CA LYS A 319 -33.13 0.41 10.93
C LYS A 319 -32.51 -0.94 11.31
N VAL A 320 -32.13 -1.09 12.57
CA VAL A 320 -31.57 -2.35 13.10
C VAL A 320 -32.53 -3.54 12.95
N ILE A 321 -33.80 -3.36 13.28
CA ILE A 321 -34.83 -4.42 13.19
C ILE A 321 -35.11 -4.81 11.74
N ALA A 322 -35.00 -3.87 10.80
CA ALA A 322 -35.18 -4.16 9.38
C ALA A 322 -34.08 -5.10 8.86
N GLU A 323 -32.84 -4.90 9.32
CA GLU A 323 -31.71 -5.74 8.93
C GLU A 323 -31.64 -7.04 9.74
N TYR A 324 -31.99 -6.97 11.03
CA TYR A 324 -32.01 -8.11 11.96
C TYR A 324 -33.42 -8.35 12.55
N PRO A 325 -34.34 -8.96 11.79
CA PRO A 325 -35.72 -9.13 12.22
C PRO A 325 -35.94 -10.00 13.47
N ASN A 326 -34.92 -10.77 13.84
CA ASN A 326 -34.95 -11.65 15.00
C ASN A 326 -34.25 -11.07 16.25
N PHE A 327 -33.72 -9.83 16.16
CA PHE A 327 -33.06 -9.18 17.28
C PHE A 327 -34.06 -8.61 18.29
N MET A 328 -34.43 -9.41 19.29
CA MET A 328 -35.45 -9.07 20.29
C MET A 328 -35.18 -7.78 21.05
N ALA A 329 -33.90 -7.51 21.38
CA ALA A 329 -33.54 -6.30 22.11
C ALA A 329 -33.89 -5.01 21.32
N GLY A 330 -33.81 -5.03 19.99
CA GLY A 330 -34.25 -3.93 19.16
C GLY A 330 -35.71 -3.60 19.28
N TYR A 331 -36.58 -4.62 19.27
CA TYR A 331 -38.01 -4.44 19.47
C TYR A 331 -38.34 -3.95 20.88
N TYR A 332 -37.68 -4.52 21.91
CA TYR A 332 -37.88 -4.10 23.29
C TYR A 332 -37.56 -2.61 23.47
N GLN A 333 -36.38 -2.19 23.02
CA GLN A 333 -35.97 -0.80 23.15
C GLN A 333 -36.85 0.16 22.33
N ARG A 334 -37.31 -0.28 21.13
CA ARG A 334 -38.25 0.51 20.34
C ARG A 334 -39.61 0.64 20.99
N ALA A 335 -40.15 -0.42 21.57
CA ALA A 335 -41.41 -0.39 22.31
C ALA A 335 -41.35 0.61 23.48
N GLU A 336 -40.30 0.56 24.28
CA GLU A 336 -40.09 1.50 25.38
C GLU A 336 -40.01 2.97 24.91
N ALA A 337 -39.24 3.23 23.83
CA ALA A 337 -39.15 4.55 23.25
C ALA A 337 -40.52 5.04 22.68
N ARG A 338 -41.32 4.15 22.06
CA ARG A 338 -42.66 4.43 21.57
C ARG A 338 -43.64 4.80 22.69
N LYS A 339 -43.58 4.09 23.80
CA LYS A 339 -44.37 4.43 25.00
C LYS A 339 -44.07 5.84 25.48
N LYS A 340 -42.81 6.24 25.49
CA LYS A 340 -42.38 7.58 25.93
C LYS A 340 -42.93 8.71 25.06
N ILE A 341 -43.19 8.47 23.78
CA ILE A 341 -43.80 9.48 22.86
C ILE A 341 -45.33 9.30 22.72
N GLY A 342 -45.94 8.36 23.43
CA GLY A 342 -47.40 8.10 23.39
C GLY A 342 -47.86 7.23 22.22
N ASP A 343 -46.95 6.59 21.48
CA ASP A 343 -47.31 5.63 20.42
C ASP A 343 -47.59 4.24 21.02
N CYS A 344 -48.69 4.14 21.74
CA CYS A 344 -49.10 2.89 22.40
C CYS A 344 -49.34 1.75 21.40
N LYS A 345 -49.97 2.04 20.26
CA LYS A 345 -50.25 1.04 19.22
C LYS A 345 -48.97 0.43 18.66
N GLY A 346 -47.98 1.28 18.34
CA GLY A 346 -46.70 0.81 17.86
C GLY A 346 -45.93 0.01 18.90
N ALA A 347 -46.03 0.40 20.18
CA ALA A 347 -45.40 -0.35 21.28
C ALA A 347 -46.04 -1.74 21.45
N GLU A 348 -47.38 -1.85 21.44
CA GLU A 348 -48.09 -3.12 21.51
C GLU A 348 -47.73 -4.08 20.36
N GLN A 349 -47.51 -3.54 19.15
CA GLN A 349 -47.08 -4.35 18.01
C GLN A 349 -45.67 -4.94 18.23
N ASP A 350 -44.73 -4.14 18.76
CA ASP A 350 -43.39 -4.61 19.09
C ASP A 350 -43.41 -5.66 20.22
N GLU A 351 -44.20 -5.44 21.25
CA GLU A 351 -44.40 -6.39 22.37
C GLU A 351 -45.01 -7.71 21.89
N PHE A 352 -46.01 -7.65 21.00
CA PHE A 352 -46.58 -8.85 20.37
C PHE A 352 -45.54 -9.61 19.57
N LYS A 353 -44.67 -8.90 18.82
CA LYS A 353 -43.58 -9.52 18.07
C LYS A 353 -42.60 -10.24 19.01
N ILE A 354 -42.21 -9.59 20.12
CA ILE A 354 -41.34 -10.19 21.14
C ILE A 354 -41.96 -11.46 21.71
N MET A 355 -43.26 -11.40 22.11
CA MET A 355 -43.98 -12.54 22.66
C MET A 355 -44.02 -13.70 21.66
N LYS A 356 -44.26 -13.42 20.38
CA LYS A 356 -44.27 -14.44 19.33
C LYS A 356 -42.88 -15.08 19.20
N MET A 357 -41.81 -14.31 19.15
CA MET A 357 -40.43 -14.84 19.07
C MET A 357 -40.07 -15.70 20.30
N GLN A 358 -40.56 -15.34 21.51
CA GLN A 358 -40.33 -16.13 22.71
C GLN A 358 -41.12 -17.48 22.68
N ILE A 359 -42.33 -17.47 22.15
CA ILE A 359 -43.12 -18.68 21.95
C ILE A 359 -42.46 -19.59 20.92
N ASP A 360 -42.07 -19.05 19.79
CA ASP A 360 -41.38 -19.78 18.72
C ASP A 360 -40.09 -20.42 19.22
N LYS A 361 -39.29 -19.69 19.99
CA LYS A 361 -38.07 -20.20 20.64
C LYS A 361 -38.38 -21.33 21.64
N ARG A 362 -39.45 -21.21 22.44
CA ARG A 362 -39.86 -22.24 23.40
C ARG A 362 -40.34 -23.50 22.69
N ASN A 363 -41.02 -23.36 21.56
CA ASN A 363 -41.59 -24.47 20.80
C ASN A 363 -40.55 -25.12 19.85
N GLY A 364 -39.29 -24.68 19.86
CA GLY A 364 -38.28 -25.22 18.97
C GLY A 364 -38.52 -24.91 17.48
N VAL A 365 -39.45 -23.99 17.21
CA VAL A 365 -39.68 -23.49 15.85
C VAL A 365 -38.54 -22.54 15.52
N SER A 366 -37.51 -23.05 14.86
CA SER A 366 -36.49 -22.23 14.20
C SER A 366 -37.23 -21.39 13.18
N SER A 367 -37.40 -20.09 13.44
CA SER A 367 -37.95 -19.17 12.45
C SER A 367 -37.00 -19.17 11.24
N GLY A 368 -37.51 -19.79 10.16
CA GLY A 368 -36.75 -20.04 8.96
C GLY A 368 -36.30 -18.75 8.31
N ASP A 369 -35.04 -18.42 8.51
CA ASP A 369 -34.21 -17.76 7.54
C ASP A 369 -33.02 -18.66 7.37
N LYS A 370 -33.06 -19.46 6.29
CA LYS A 370 -31.95 -20.29 5.85
C LYS A 370 -30.84 -19.36 5.34
N LYS A 371 -29.91 -19.05 6.23
CA LYS A 371 -28.50 -18.95 5.99
C LYS A 371 -27.80 -19.48 7.22
N GLU A 372 -27.80 -20.81 7.31
CA GLU A 372 -26.98 -21.54 8.24
C GLU A 372 -25.51 -21.34 7.90
N GLY A 373 -24.77 -20.71 8.81
CA GLY A 373 -23.38 -20.90 9.04
C GLY A 373 -23.24 -21.34 10.48
N ASP A 374 -22.60 -22.45 10.69
CA ASP A 374 -22.30 -23.15 11.95
C ASP A 374 -21.64 -22.23 12.97
N ASP A 375 -22.36 -21.77 13.99
CA ASP A 375 -22.03 -20.65 14.88
C ASP A 375 -21.11 -21.01 16.06
N SER A 376 -20.42 -22.14 16.02
CA SER A 376 -19.51 -22.53 17.11
C SER A 376 -18.02 -22.35 16.84
N LYS A 377 -17.65 -21.73 15.72
CA LYS A 377 -16.24 -21.51 15.34
C LYS A 377 -15.85 -20.08 15.06
N ASP A 378 -16.76 -19.11 15.16
CA ASP A 378 -16.52 -17.74 14.69
C ASP A 378 -16.03 -16.78 15.79
N VAL A 379 -14.82 -16.98 16.28
CA VAL A 379 -14.08 -15.93 16.98
C VAL A 379 -12.88 -15.43 16.15
N ALA A 380 -12.65 -16.01 14.98
CA ALA A 380 -11.44 -15.74 14.20
C ALA A 380 -11.64 -15.49 12.71
N ASP A 381 -12.86 -15.32 12.20
CA ASP A 381 -13.02 -15.17 10.75
C ASP A 381 -13.61 -13.81 10.36
N ASN A 382 -12.71 -12.84 10.21
CA ASN A 382 -12.97 -11.56 9.57
C ASN A 382 -11.94 -11.32 8.46
N SER A 383 -11.77 -12.28 7.58
CA SER A 383 -11.01 -12.03 6.36
C SER A 383 -11.82 -12.42 5.12
N SER A 384 -11.88 -11.46 4.23
CA SER A 384 -12.15 -11.58 2.81
C SER A 384 -13.53 -12.05 2.32
N GLU A 385 -14.31 -11.11 1.85
CA GLU A 385 -14.97 -11.29 0.56
C GLU A 385 -14.75 -10.06 -0.33
N ASN A 386 -14.14 -10.33 -1.47
CA ASN A 386 -13.86 -9.40 -2.54
C ASN A 386 -15.05 -8.54 -2.94
N SER A 387 -14.87 -7.24 -2.88
CA SER A 387 -15.55 -6.33 -3.81
C SER A 387 -14.49 -5.52 -4.55
N ASN A 388 -14.48 -5.66 -5.85
CA ASN A 388 -13.68 -4.87 -6.79
C ASN A 388 -13.84 -3.39 -6.52
N GLY A 389 -12.73 -2.70 -6.36
CA GLY A 389 -12.64 -1.26 -6.46
C GLY A 389 -12.26 -0.58 -5.16
N ASP A 390 -11.02 -0.10 -5.18
CA ASP A 390 -10.40 0.82 -4.23
C ASP A 390 -9.94 0.21 -2.90
N GLY A 391 -8.62 -0.04 -2.87
CA GLY A 391 -7.92 -0.75 -1.81
C GLY A 391 -7.92 -0.04 -0.47
N GLY A 392 -8.89 -0.35 0.33
CA GLY A 392 -8.87 -0.19 1.76
C GLY A 392 -9.42 -1.46 2.36
N LYS A 393 -8.62 -2.17 3.17
CA LYS A 393 -9.12 -3.22 4.06
C LYS A 393 -10.01 -2.57 5.11
N THR A 394 -11.19 -2.13 4.69
CA THR A 394 -12.23 -1.74 5.63
C THR A 394 -12.81 -3.03 6.16
N ARG A 395 -12.89 -3.20 7.47
CA ARG A 395 -13.82 -4.12 8.12
C ARG A 395 -15.25 -3.72 7.73
N LYS A 396 -15.64 -3.97 6.47
CA LYS A 396 -16.97 -3.67 5.95
C LYS A 396 -18.06 -4.62 6.47
N LYS A 397 -17.66 -5.65 7.22
CA LYS A 397 -18.61 -6.54 7.90
C LYS A 397 -18.25 -6.52 9.38
N SER A 398 -18.85 -5.59 10.10
CA SER A 398 -18.94 -5.68 11.55
C SER A 398 -19.51 -7.06 11.91
N ASP A 399 -19.05 -7.58 13.06
CA ASP A 399 -19.61 -8.80 13.66
C ASP A 399 -21.13 -8.82 13.46
N LYS A 400 -21.63 -9.83 12.76
CA LYS A 400 -23.07 -9.97 12.47
C LYS A 400 -23.88 -10.34 13.69
N ASN A 401 -23.19 -10.74 14.78
CA ASN A 401 -23.87 -11.09 16.03
C ASN A 401 -24.19 -9.83 16.84
N MET A 402 -25.39 -9.34 16.68
CA MET A 402 -25.92 -8.16 17.38
C MET A 402 -25.86 -8.24 18.91
N GLU A 403 -25.66 -9.44 19.51
CA GLU A 403 -25.48 -9.58 20.96
C GLU A 403 -24.14 -8.98 21.45
N ASN A 404 -23.18 -8.79 20.55
CA ASN A 404 -21.88 -8.22 20.85
C ASN A 404 -21.84 -6.67 20.81
N TYR A 405 -22.96 -5.98 20.66
CA TYR A 405 -23.04 -4.53 20.50
C TYR A 405 -22.34 -3.70 21.61
N ARG A 406 -22.16 -4.29 22.79
CA ARG A 406 -21.45 -3.66 23.92
C ARG A 406 -19.97 -4.06 24.04
N LYS A 407 -19.49 -4.99 23.21
CA LYS A 407 -18.09 -5.44 23.31
C LYS A 407 -17.16 -4.43 22.64
N ILE A 408 -16.13 -4.03 23.38
CA ILE A 408 -15.00 -3.28 22.84
C ILE A 408 -14.18 -4.21 21.96
N VAL A 409 -13.73 -3.70 20.82
CA VAL A 409 -13.06 -4.48 19.78
C VAL A 409 -11.55 -4.26 19.83
N ILE A 410 -10.77 -5.35 19.68
CA ILE A 410 -9.32 -5.29 19.55
C ILE A 410 -9.00 -4.71 18.16
N ALA A 411 -8.11 -3.73 18.12
CA ALA A 411 -7.58 -3.22 16.85
C ALA A 411 -6.60 -4.24 16.28
N ASP A 412 -6.85 -4.73 15.06
CA ASP A 412 -5.82 -5.42 14.29
C ASP A 412 -4.73 -4.44 13.90
N ASP A 413 -3.48 -4.88 14.00
CA ASP A 413 -2.30 -4.13 13.58
C ASP A 413 -2.17 -4.15 12.03
N SER A 414 -3.30 -4.06 11.31
CA SER A 414 -3.22 -3.84 9.88
C SER A 414 -2.53 -2.50 9.69
N GLU A 415 -1.32 -2.53 9.16
CA GLU A 415 -0.63 -1.36 8.65
C GLU A 415 -1.67 -0.47 7.98
N ALA A 416 -1.94 0.69 8.58
CA ALA A 416 -2.62 1.73 7.87
C ALA A 416 -1.78 1.92 6.61
N ASP A 417 -2.32 1.50 5.48
CA ASP A 417 -1.72 1.68 4.17
C ASP A 417 -1.58 3.20 4.02
N GLN A 418 -0.46 3.75 4.54
CA GLN A 418 -0.06 5.12 4.33
C GLN A 418 0.35 5.22 2.86
N ARG A 419 -0.63 5.04 2.00
CA ARG A 419 -0.51 5.41 0.59
C ARG A 419 -0.49 6.93 0.57
N TYR A 420 0.70 7.48 0.64
CA TYR A 420 0.90 8.81 0.10
C TYR A 420 0.43 8.76 -1.35
N LYS A 421 -0.76 9.26 -1.63
CA LYS A 421 -1.21 9.57 -2.98
C LYS A 421 -0.29 10.67 -3.49
N SER A 422 0.86 10.28 -4.03
CA SER A 422 1.64 11.18 -4.85
C SER A 422 0.82 11.44 -6.10
N ASP A 423 0.45 12.68 -6.36
CA ASP A 423 -0.25 13.09 -7.58
C ASP A 423 0.53 12.73 -8.86
N TYR A 424 1.79 12.34 -8.71
CA TYR A 424 2.70 11.93 -9.78
C TYR A 424 2.78 10.41 -9.96
N ARG A 425 2.36 9.60 -8.97
CA ARG A 425 2.40 8.14 -9.07
C ARG A 425 1.31 7.66 -10.04
N GLY A 426 1.71 6.90 -11.04
CA GLY A 426 0.81 6.29 -12.01
C GLY A 426 0.41 7.16 -13.21
N ARG A 427 0.70 8.48 -13.23
CA ARG A 427 0.36 9.36 -14.37
C ARG A 427 1.40 9.41 -15.48
N VAL A 428 2.61 8.94 -15.26
CA VAL A 428 3.72 8.98 -16.24
C VAL A 428 3.63 7.83 -17.26
N GLN A 429 2.54 7.10 -17.24
CA GLN A 429 2.42 5.79 -17.90
C GLN A 429 1.65 5.84 -19.22
N ASP A 430 1.41 7.00 -19.78
CA ASP A 430 0.88 7.05 -21.12
C ASP A 430 1.92 6.43 -22.08
N ARG A 431 1.63 5.23 -22.58
CA ARG A 431 2.46 4.50 -23.54
C ARG A 431 2.71 5.27 -24.83
N ASN A 432 1.91 6.31 -25.09
CA ASN A 432 1.96 7.14 -26.28
C ASN A 432 2.72 8.45 -26.07
N VAL A 433 3.25 8.72 -24.88
CA VAL A 433 4.09 9.90 -24.65
C VAL A 433 5.44 9.67 -25.34
N THR A 434 5.61 10.29 -26.47
CA THR A 434 6.92 10.49 -27.09
C THR A 434 7.70 11.48 -26.24
N ILE A 435 8.45 10.96 -25.28
CA ILE A 435 9.31 11.79 -24.43
C ILE A 435 10.45 12.30 -25.32
N LYS A 436 10.46 13.61 -25.58
CA LYS A 436 11.61 14.26 -26.20
C LYS A 436 12.71 14.30 -25.15
N LEU A 437 13.76 13.53 -25.42
CA LEU A 437 14.92 13.52 -24.54
C LEU A 437 15.62 14.88 -24.62
N GLU A 438 15.82 15.49 -23.48
CA GLU A 438 16.71 16.63 -23.40
C GLU A 438 18.16 16.17 -23.59
N PRO A 439 18.97 16.91 -24.33
CA PRO A 439 20.37 16.56 -24.52
C PRO A 439 21.10 16.63 -23.17
N MET A 440 21.75 15.53 -22.79
CA MET A 440 22.47 15.41 -21.51
C MET A 440 23.67 16.37 -21.44
N TYR A 441 24.16 16.82 -22.59
CA TYR A 441 25.24 17.79 -22.76
C TYR A 441 24.79 18.88 -23.70
N ALA A 442 25.12 20.10 -23.36
CA ALA A 442 24.80 21.27 -24.17
C ALA A 442 26.09 21.92 -24.69
N LEU A 443 25.99 22.52 -25.86
CA LEU A 443 27.05 23.37 -26.42
C LEU A 443 26.91 24.76 -25.80
N THR A 444 27.97 25.26 -25.21
CA THR A 444 28.01 26.58 -24.58
C THR A 444 29.35 27.29 -24.88
N TYR A 445 29.39 28.61 -24.63
CA TYR A 445 30.64 29.35 -24.66
C TYR A 445 31.54 29.02 -23.49
N TYR A 446 32.85 28.97 -23.69
CA TYR A 446 33.81 28.83 -22.62
C TYR A 446 33.93 30.16 -21.86
N GLU A 447 33.39 30.21 -20.68
CA GLU A 447 33.61 31.28 -19.70
C GLU A 447 34.49 30.76 -18.57
N LYS A 448 35.63 31.38 -18.36
CA LYS A 448 36.52 31.06 -17.26
C LYS A 448 35.95 31.65 -15.97
N LEU A 449 35.02 30.95 -15.36
CA LEU A 449 34.44 31.33 -14.09
C LEU A 449 34.94 30.39 -12.99
N SER A 450 35.69 30.96 -12.04
CA SER A 450 36.07 30.44 -10.71
C SER A 450 36.68 29.01 -10.63
N ASP A 451 37.37 28.72 -9.52
CA ASP A 451 38.19 27.54 -9.21
C ASP A 451 37.46 26.18 -9.11
N VAL A 452 36.23 26.09 -9.55
CA VAL A 452 35.46 24.82 -9.56
C VAL A 452 35.92 24.02 -10.79
N LYS A 453 36.48 22.84 -10.57
CA LYS A 453 36.80 21.87 -11.63
C LYS A 453 35.50 21.43 -12.31
N ARG A 454 35.25 21.98 -13.50
CA ARG A 454 34.11 21.59 -14.32
C ARG A 454 34.51 20.45 -15.25
N ILE A 455 33.60 19.48 -15.42
CA ILE A 455 33.80 18.40 -16.37
C ILE A 455 33.52 18.96 -17.77
N VAL A 456 34.59 19.09 -18.60
CA VAL A 456 34.50 19.46 -20.00
C VAL A 456 34.69 18.20 -20.82
N HIS A 457 33.73 17.91 -21.69
CA HIS A 457 33.86 16.78 -22.60
C HIS A 457 34.56 17.18 -23.85
N TYR A 458 35.63 16.42 -24.19
CA TYR A 458 36.36 16.61 -25.42
C TYR A 458 35.59 16.08 -26.61
N HIS A 459 35.45 16.91 -27.65
CA HIS A 459 34.97 16.48 -28.94
C HIS A 459 35.79 17.12 -30.06
N LYS A 460 36.39 16.29 -30.89
CA LYS A 460 37.32 16.71 -31.94
C LYS A 460 36.76 17.82 -32.83
N TYR A 461 35.49 17.72 -33.21
CA TYR A 461 34.82 18.70 -34.06
C TYR A 461 34.68 20.08 -33.40
N ILE A 462 34.40 20.13 -32.10
CA ILE A 462 34.34 21.38 -31.33
C ILE A 462 35.72 22.04 -31.23
N GLU A 463 36.76 21.25 -31.13
CA GLU A 463 38.14 21.75 -31.13
C GLU A 463 38.50 22.35 -32.49
N GLU A 464 38.14 21.71 -33.61
CA GLU A 464 38.31 22.23 -34.96
C GLU A 464 37.54 23.55 -35.16
N LEU A 465 36.29 23.66 -34.66
CA LEU A 465 35.52 24.89 -34.67
C LEU A 465 36.18 26.01 -33.83
N ASN A 466 36.72 25.66 -32.68
CA ASN A 466 37.47 26.64 -31.86
C ASN A 466 38.75 27.14 -32.54
N HIS A 467 39.46 26.28 -33.23
CA HIS A 467 40.65 26.65 -34.01
C HIS A 467 40.30 27.54 -35.22
N SER A 468 39.11 27.39 -35.79
CA SER A 468 38.65 28.21 -36.91
C SER A 468 38.36 29.66 -36.53
N LYS A 469 38.28 29.99 -35.22
CA LYS A 469 37.94 31.29 -34.63
C LYS A 469 36.64 31.91 -35.17
N LEU A 470 35.69 31.06 -35.55
CA LEU A 470 34.39 31.48 -36.09
C LEU A 470 33.45 32.01 -35.03
N PHE A 471 33.65 31.60 -33.78
CA PHE A 471 32.86 32.03 -32.65
C PHE A 471 33.60 33.10 -31.83
N PRO A 472 32.88 34.04 -31.21
CA PRO A 472 33.49 35.12 -30.42
C PRO A 472 34.20 34.61 -29.17
N LYS A 473 33.77 33.46 -28.65
CA LYS A 473 34.36 32.77 -27.50
C LYS A 473 34.53 31.28 -27.84
N PRO A 474 35.51 30.57 -27.26
CA PRO A 474 35.61 29.13 -27.43
C PRO A 474 34.38 28.38 -26.99
N LEU A 475 33.96 27.38 -27.76
CA LEU A 475 32.86 26.49 -27.45
C LEU A 475 33.34 25.33 -26.58
N ARG A 476 32.46 24.83 -25.71
CA ARG A 476 32.69 23.61 -24.93
C ARG A 476 31.40 22.83 -24.74
N ILE A 477 31.54 21.58 -24.44
CA ILE A 477 30.43 20.69 -24.09
C ILE A 477 30.42 20.51 -22.58
N THR A 478 29.30 20.83 -21.94
CA THR A 478 29.12 20.70 -20.49
C THR A 478 27.67 20.36 -20.15
N ASN A 479 27.49 19.75 -19.00
CA ASN A 479 26.16 19.49 -18.42
C ASN A 479 25.77 20.50 -17.33
N MET A 480 26.57 21.53 -17.10
CA MET A 480 26.45 22.44 -15.96
C MET A 480 26.03 23.88 -16.34
N GLU A 481 25.83 24.18 -17.59
CA GLU A 481 25.55 25.55 -18.05
C GLU A 481 24.35 25.57 -19.01
N ALA A 482 23.71 26.74 -19.11
CA ALA A 482 22.64 26.94 -20.07
C ALA A 482 23.14 26.72 -21.50
N PRO A 483 22.41 25.97 -22.33
CA PRO A 483 22.78 25.73 -23.71
C PRO A 483 22.72 27.00 -24.54
N LEU A 484 23.50 27.07 -25.59
CA LEU A 484 23.35 28.09 -26.64
C LEU A 484 21.99 27.89 -27.29
N THR A 485 21.22 28.99 -27.48
CA THR A 485 19.95 28.92 -28.19
C THR A 485 20.17 28.63 -29.67
N GLU A 486 19.18 28.04 -30.32
CA GLU A 486 19.22 27.75 -31.76
C GLU A 486 19.49 29.00 -32.58
N GLU A 487 18.94 30.15 -32.18
CA GLU A 487 19.21 31.44 -32.86
C GLU A 487 20.66 31.89 -32.72
N GLN A 488 21.26 31.72 -31.55
CA GLN A 488 22.69 32.02 -31.33
C GLN A 488 23.57 31.16 -32.19
N VAL A 489 23.26 29.88 -32.31
CA VAL A 489 23.99 28.93 -33.13
C VAL A 489 23.78 29.28 -34.61
N ARG A 490 22.56 29.53 -35.08
CA ARG A 490 22.25 29.93 -36.45
C ARG A 490 22.93 31.23 -36.85
N PHE A 491 22.89 32.22 -35.97
CA PHE A 491 23.54 33.51 -36.23
C PHE A 491 25.03 33.35 -36.50
N HIS A 492 25.74 32.55 -35.74
CA HIS A 492 27.15 32.34 -35.95
C HIS A 492 27.45 31.48 -37.19
N PHE A 493 26.63 30.51 -37.53
CA PHE A 493 26.79 29.73 -38.77
C PHE A 493 26.33 30.48 -40.03
N ALA A 494 25.40 31.40 -39.95
CA ALA A 494 25.02 32.25 -41.09
C ALA A 494 26.11 33.24 -41.48
N LEU A 495 27.09 33.51 -40.61
CA LEU A 495 28.25 34.33 -40.91
C LEU A 495 29.36 33.51 -41.63
N ILE A 496 29.22 32.20 -41.67
CA ILE A 496 30.12 31.28 -42.36
C ILE A 496 29.47 30.98 -43.70
N ASP A 497 30.19 31.38 -44.79
CA ASP A 497 29.76 31.25 -46.16
C ASP A 497 28.92 30.01 -46.46
N ALA A 498 27.86 30.18 -47.25
CA ALA A 498 26.69 29.29 -47.45
C ALA A 498 26.97 27.88 -48.02
N HIS A 499 28.18 27.39 -47.96
CA HIS A 499 28.57 26.11 -48.55
C HIS A 499 28.76 24.94 -47.59
N THR A 500 28.66 25.15 -46.29
CA THR A 500 28.70 24.07 -45.33
C THR A 500 27.37 24.03 -44.55
N SER A 501 26.38 23.33 -45.10
CA SER A 501 25.16 22.99 -44.35
C SER A 501 25.49 21.97 -43.27
N VAL A 502 25.90 22.43 -42.11
CA VAL A 502 25.99 21.59 -40.94
C VAL A 502 24.59 21.51 -40.35
N SER A 503 23.97 20.34 -40.45
CA SER A 503 22.69 20.08 -39.85
C SER A 503 22.78 20.20 -38.31
N TYR A 504 21.81 20.85 -37.67
CA TYR A 504 21.70 20.99 -36.20
C TYR A 504 21.81 19.68 -35.44
N THR A 505 21.45 18.59 -36.10
CA THR A 505 21.52 17.24 -35.55
C THR A 505 22.91 16.78 -35.19
N HIS A 506 23.96 17.47 -35.69
CA HIS A 506 25.35 17.16 -35.39
C HIS A 506 25.93 17.91 -34.18
N LEU A 507 25.23 18.93 -33.68
CA LEU A 507 25.67 19.71 -32.53
C LEU A 507 25.00 19.31 -31.22
N THR A 508 23.86 18.60 -31.27
CA THR A 508 23.27 17.92 -30.12
C THR A 508 23.88 16.55 -30.02
N LEU A 509 24.75 16.36 -29.05
CA LEU A 509 25.25 15.02 -28.73
C LEU A 509 24.14 14.22 -28.08
N PRO A 510 23.97 12.94 -28.46
CA PRO A 510 22.96 12.05 -27.88
C PRO A 510 23.18 11.77 -26.40
#